data_419e363814fdac1166edcdf4d8f92bf4
#
_entry.id   419e363814fdac1166edcdf4d8f92bf4
#
_cell.length_a   1.000
_cell.length_b   1.000
_cell.length_c   1.000
_cell.angle_alpha   90.00
_cell.angle_beta   90.00
_cell.angle_gamma   90.00
#
_symmetry.space_group_name_H-M   'P 1'
#
loop_
_entity.id
_entity.type
_entity.pdbx_description
1 polymer ?
#
loop_
_entity_poly.entity_id
_entity_poly.type
_entity_poly.pdbx_seq_one_letter_code
_entity_poly.pdbx_strand_id
1 'polypeptide(L)'
;MAANPRAAAVAALVRQEQDGFSNLILDAELKRQKLEGRDKAFASAIFYTVLEHRGTLDYILEQFLPKGLAKLDAPVREILRAALAQARYMQVPVSAAVNEAVKLTRSFKKSSASGLVNAVLRRACTYDLDTAVFRDDIERLMVLGSAGRDVAEFLHKNYPDEAVDILTYKADGGLTSLRANPLKTDAAALCEKLTALGVREVRQGVVPGSVLARFEGSPADQELFRQGYYHVEGQASQLAALCVEAKPGETVLDLCAAPGGKTLLLAEEMQNSGTLYSCDAAENRVQLIRTAVERMGFTNVKTLCNDATQTNPALPQADRILADVPCSGLGILAKKPDLRYKKLDPARQAELLATQAAILDTAARLLKAGGRLVYSTCTIEPEENQLQIRAFLQRHPEFCVAEPAVAFPAGMTVTEYGALSVPTRTGMDGFFLCALQKTR
;
A
#
# COMPACT_ATOMS: atom_id res chain seq x y z
N MET A 1 -28.80 -19.65 -5.21
CA MET A 1 -28.59 -18.76 -6.36
C MET A 1 -27.15 -18.96 -6.81
N ALA A 2 -26.87 -19.02 -8.10
CA ALA A 2 -25.50 -19.08 -8.59
C ALA A 2 -24.72 -17.87 -8.06
N ALA A 3 -23.47 -18.09 -7.68
CA ALA A 3 -22.57 -17.04 -7.22
C ALA A 3 -22.44 -15.95 -8.30
N ASN A 4 -22.67 -14.69 -7.93
CA ASN A 4 -22.64 -13.58 -8.87
C ASN A 4 -21.49 -12.62 -8.48
N PRO A 5 -20.41 -12.55 -9.27
CA PRO A 5 -19.26 -11.72 -8.92
C PRO A 5 -19.58 -10.23 -8.82
N ARG A 6 -20.52 -9.73 -9.61
CA ARG A 6 -20.99 -8.33 -9.52
C ARG A 6 -21.75 -8.07 -8.23
N ALA A 7 -22.58 -9.01 -7.81
CA ALA A 7 -23.30 -8.90 -6.54
C ALA A 7 -22.32 -8.94 -5.34
N ALA A 8 -21.30 -9.76 -5.40
CA ALA A 8 -20.27 -9.83 -4.37
C ALA A 8 -19.49 -8.50 -4.27
N ALA A 9 -19.07 -7.94 -5.40
CA ALA A 9 -18.38 -6.65 -5.43
C ALA A 9 -19.24 -5.52 -4.84
N VAL A 10 -20.51 -5.43 -5.24
CA VAL A 10 -21.45 -4.42 -4.71
C VAL A 10 -21.69 -4.62 -3.20
N ALA A 11 -21.84 -5.86 -2.74
CA ALA A 11 -22.02 -6.14 -1.32
C ALA A 11 -20.77 -5.75 -0.50
N ALA A 12 -19.58 -6.02 -1.02
CA ALA A 12 -18.31 -5.60 -0.41
C ALA A 12 -18.20 -4.07 -0.36
N LEU A 13 -18.54 -3.35 -1.44
CA LEU A 13 -18.53 -1.88 -1.49
C LEU A 13 -19.49 -1.26 -0.47
N VAL A 14 -20.73 -1.79 -0.36
CA VAL A 14 -21.71 -1.34 0.65
C VAL A 14 -21.19 -1.51 2.07
N ARG A 15 -20.46 -2.60 2.36
CA ARG A 15 -19.85 -2.82 3.69
C ARG A 15 -18.66 -1.89 3.92
N GLN A 16 -17.86 -1.64 2.90
CA GLN A 16 -16.68 -0.77 2.99
C GLN A 16 -17.04 0.68 3.31
N GLU A 17 -18.23 1.17 2.90
CA GLU A 17 -18.71 2.50 3.29
C GLU A 17 -18.96 2.65 4.80
N GLN A 18 -19.22 1.54 5.50
CA GLN A 18 -19.60 1.56 6.91
C GLN A 18 -18.39 1.51 7.84
N ASP A 19 -17.38 0.66 7.53
CA ASP A 19 -16.10 0.59 8.27
C ASP A 19 -15.18 -0.51 7.71
N GLY A 20 -13.85 -0.28 7.76
CA GLY A 20 -12.84 -1.33 7.71
C GLY A 20 -11.87 -1.27 6.53
N PHE A 21 -10.87 -2.12 6.64
CA PHE A 21 -9.84 -2.28 5.62
C PHE A 21 -10.41 -2.97 4.39
N SER A 22 -10.32 -2.32 3.25
CA SER A 22 -10.92 -2.76 1.98
C SER A 22 -10.57 -4.20 1.59
N ASN A 23 -9.32 -4.61 1.80
CA ASN A 23 -8.87 -5.97 1.48
C ASN A 23 -9.53 -7.05 2.37
N LEU A 24 -9.72 -6.79 3.67
CA LEU A 24 -10.34 -7.74 4.60
C LEU A 24 -11.83 -7.91 4.30
N ILE A 25 -12.51 -6.80 3.99
CA ILE A 25 -13.95 -6.80 3.64
C ILE A 25 -14.18 -7.58 2.35
N LEU A 26 -13.38 -7.31 1.33
CA LEU A 26 -13.47 -8.02 0.05
C LEU A 26 -13.24 -9.51 0.23
N ASP A 27 -12.15 -9.91 0.92
CA ASP A 27 -11.83 -11.32 1.13
C ASP A 27 -12.93 -12.07 1.90
N ALA A 28 -13.48 -11.44 2.95
CA ALA A 28 -14.60 -12.02 3.70
C ALA A 28 -15.84 -12.21 2.81
N GLU A 29 -16.16 -11.26 1.93
CA GLU A 29 -17.31 -11.36 1.05
C GLU A 29 -17.12 -12.41 -0.05
N LEU A 30 -15.92 -12.50 -0.64
CA LEU A 30 -15.58 -13.52 -1.63
C LEU A 30 -15.67 -14.93 -1.05
N LYS A 31 -15.15 -15.13 0.18
CA LYS A 31 -15.28 -16.40 0.92
C LYS A 31 -16.74 -16.73 1.24
N ARG A 32 -17.53 -15.74 1.70
CA ARG A 32 -18.96 -15.91 2.00
C ARG A 32 -19.76 -16.38 0.79
N GLN A 33 -19.44 -15.85 -0.40
CA GLN A 33 -20.11 -16.23 -1.64
C GLN A 33 -19.45 -17.40 -2.37
N LYS A 34 -18.37 -17.97 -1.80
CA LYS A 34 -17.60 -19.10 -2.37
C LYS A 34 -17.16 -18.85 -3.81
N LEU A 35 -16.70 -17.61 -4.10
CA LEU A 35 -16.20 -17.25 -5.41
C LEU A 35 -14.75 -17.72 -5.57
N GLU A 36 -14.46 -18.34 -6.71
CA GLU A 36 -13.14 -18.87 -7.04
C GLU A 36 -12.73 -18.48 -8.47
N GLY A 37 -11.46 -18.66 -8.79
CA GLY A 37 -10.93 -18.48 -10.13
C GLY A 37 -11.29 -17.14 -10.78
N ARG A 38 -11.85 -17.19 -11.98
CA ARG A 38 -12.20 -15.99 -12.78
C ARG A 38 -13.26 -15.12 -12.12
N ASP A 39 -14.24 -15.70 -11.45
CA ASP A 39 -15.31 -14.95 -10.79
C ASP A 39 -14.78 -14.18 -9.58
N LYS A 40 -13.87 -14.77 -8.80
CA LYS A 40 -13.15 -14.09 -7.70
C LYS A 40 -12.33 -12.92 -8.25
N ALA A 41 -11.56 -13.15 -9.31
CA ALA A 41 -10.74 -12.11 -9.93
C ALA A 41 -11.60 -10.96 -10.48
N PHE A 42 -12.72 -11.26 -11.14
CA PHE A 42 -13.62 -10.25 -11.69
C PHE A 42 -14.33 -9.43 -10.59
N ALA A 43 -14.80 -10.06 -9.52
CA ALA A 43 -15.38 -9.35 -8.38
C ALA A 43 -14.35 -8.40 -7.73
N SER A 44 -13.11 -8.87 -7.55
CA SER A 44 -12.01 -8.06 -7.01
C SER A 44 -11.68 -6.89 -7.92
N ALA A 45 -11.62 -7.11 -9.23
CA ALA A 45 -11.38 -6.05 -10.21
C ALA A 45 -12.45 -4.96 -10.14
N ILE A 46 -13.74 -5.31 -10.09
CA ILE A 46 -14.83 -4.33 -9.94
C ILE A 46 -14.65 -3.53 -8.65
N PHE A 47 -14.42 -4.20 -7.53
CA PHE A 47 -14.28 -3.58 -6.21
C PHE A 47 -13.16 -2.55 -6.19
N TYR A 48 -11.95 -2.93 -6.61
CA TYR A 48 -10.80 -2.01 -6.61
C TYR A 48 -10.92 -0.91 -7.67
N THR A 49 -11.50 -1.19 -8.85
CA THR A 49 -11.76 -0.15 -9.86
C THR A 49 -12.72 0.92 -9.33
N VAL A 50 -13.76 0.54 -8.58
CA VAL A 50 -14.65 1.51 -7.94
C VAL A 50 -13.91 2.34 -6.90
N LEU A 51 -13.11 1.73 -6.03
CA LEU A 51 -12.32 2.47 -5.03
C LEU A 51 -11.31 3.42 -5.68
N GLU A 52 -10.63 2.95 -6.73
CA GLU A 52 -9.62 3.74 -7.45
C GLU A 52 -10.22 4.97 -8.14
N HIS A 53 -11.48 4.86 -8.61
CA HIS A 53 -12.12 5.90 -9.42
C HIS A 53 -13.38 6.51 -8.77
N ARG A 54 -13.60 6.31 -7.46
CA ARG A 54 -14.84 6.73 -6.77
C ARG A 54 -15.17 8.20 -6.98
N GLY A 55 -14.19 9.11 -6.85
CA GLY A 55 -14.41 10.56 -7.02
C GLY A 55 -14.86 10.92 -8.43
N THR A 56 -14.23 10.35 -9.44
CA THR A 56 -14.61 10.52 -10.85
C THR A 56 -16.01 9.95 -11.13
N LEU A 57 -16.27 8.74 -10.62
CA LEU A 57 -17.58 8.08 -10.80
C LEU A 57 -18.69 8.89 -10.16
N ASP A 58 -18.48 9.40 -8.96
CA ASP A 58 -19.46 10.20 -8.21
C ASP A 58 -19.74 11.50 -8.94
N TYR A 59 -18.71 12.22 -9.38
CA TYR A 59 -18.85 13.44 -10.15
C TYR A 59 -19.72 13.22 -11.41
N ILE A 60 -19.44 12.18 -12.19
CA ILE A 60 -20.19 11.87 -13.40
C ILE A 60 -21.65 11.51 -13.07
N LEU A 61 -21.88 10.67 -12.05
CA LEU A 61 -23.22 10.25 -11.66
C LEU A 61 -24.08 11.43 -11.17
N GLU A 62 -23.48 12.38 -10.46
CA GLU A 62 -24.18 13.56 -9.93
C GLU A 62 -24.69 14.49 -11.02
N GLN A 63 -24.08 14.51 -12.21
CA GLN A 63 -24.58 15.26 -13.37
C GLN A 63 -26.01 14.80 -13.80
N PHE A 64 -26.41 13.57 -13.43
CA PHE A 64 -27.64 12.93 -13.84
C PHE A 64 -28.59 12.59 -12.69
N LEU A 65 -28.26 13.04 -11.46
CA LEU A 65 -29.00 12.78 -10.24
C LEU A 65 -29.51 14.09 -9.60
N PRO A 66 -30.71 14.57 -9.90
CA PRO A 66 -31.17 15.88 -9.41
C PRO A 66 -31.21 16.04 -7.89
N LYS A 67 -31.32 14.92 -7.16
CA LYS A 67 -31.30 14.90 -5.67
C LYS A 67 -29.95 14.56 -5.09
N GLY A 68 -28.92 14.37 -5.93
CA GLY A 68 -27.58 13.95 -5.56
C GLY A 68 -27.43 12.46 -5.22
N LEU A 69 -26.22 11.98 -5.34
CA LEU A 69 -25.85 10.57 -5.12
C LEU A 69 -26.03 10.15 -3.65
N ALA A 70 -25.74 11.05 -2.72
CA ALA A 70 -25.84 10.80 -1.27
C ALA A 70 -27.28 10.49 -0.78
N LYS A 71 -28.32 10.86 -1.55
CA LYS A 71 -29.73 10.57 -1.21
C LYS A 71 -30.16 9.17 -1.62
N LEU A 72 -29.35 8.45 -2.36
CA LEU A 72 -29.66 7.07 -2.76
C LEU A 72 -29.33 6.08 -1.66
N ASP A 73 -30.11 5.00 -1.57
CA ASP A 73 -29.74 3.84 -0.77
C ASP A 73 -28.34 3.32 -1.14
N ALA A 74 -27.54 2.93 -0.16
CA ALA A 74 -26.18 2.45 -0.40
C ALA A 74 -26.08 1.35 -1.49
N PRO A 75 -26.92 0.31 -1.51
CA PRO A 75 -26.87 -0.67 -2.62
C PRO A 75 -27.12 -0.07 -4.00
N VAL A 76 -28.02 0.91 -4.13
CA VAL A 76 -28.31 1.57 -5.43
C VAL A 76 -27.13 2.42 -5.87
N ARG A 77 -26.52 3.15 -4.95
CA ARG A 77 -25.33 3.95 -5.18
C ARG A 77 -24.17 3.09 -5.66
N GLU A 78 -23.90 1.98 -4.97
CA GLU A 78 -22.80 1.08 -5.34
C GLU A 78 -23.08 0.30 -6.63
N ILE A 79 -24.32 -0.01 -6.96
CA ILE A 79 -24.69 -0.58 -8.27
C ILE A 79 -24.37 0.41 -9.39
N LEU A 80 -24.68 1.70 -9.21
CA LEU A 80 -24.36 2.74 -10.20
C LEU A 80 -22.85 2.90 -10.39
N ARG A 81 -22.09 3.00 -9.29
CA ARG A 81 -20.63 3.08 -9.31
C ARG A 81 -20.01 1.87 -10.01
N ALA A 82 -20.40 0.67 -9.61
CA ALA A 82 -19.87 -0.58 -10.17
C ALA A 82 -20.18 -0.75 -11.66
N ALA A 83 -21.37 -0.36 -12.11
CA ALA A 83 -21.72 -0.44 -13.52
C ALA A 83 -20.96 0.59 -14.37
N LEU A 84 -20.88 1.83 -13.90
CA LEU A 84 -20.13 2.88 -14.58
C LEU A 84 -18.62 2.55 -14.64
N ALA A 85 -18.05 2.02 -13.55
CA ALA A 85 -16.66 1.56 -13.51
C ALA A 85 -16.39 0.46 -14.53
N GLN A 86 -17.27 -0.53 -14.65
CA GLN A 86 -17.14 -1.60 -15.62
C GLN A 86 -17.18 -1.09 -17.07
N ALA A 87 -18.10 -0.18 -17.37
CA ALA A 87 -18.23 0.38 -18.71
C ALA A 87 -17.03 1.28 -19.09
N ARG A 88 -16.52 2.07 -18.14
CA ARG A 88 -15.53 3.10 -18.39
C ARG A 88 -14.06 2.59 -18.31
N TYR A 89 -13.77 1.69 -17.38
CA TYR A 89 -12.41 1.27 -17.07
C TYR A 89 -12.12 -0.21 -17.30
N MET A 90 -13.16 -1.05 -17.43
CA MET A 90 -12.97 -2.51 -17.54
C MET A 90 -13.37 -3.07 -18.90
N GLN A 91 -13.59 -2.22 -19.91
CA GLN A 91 -13.96 -2.60 -21.28
C GLN A 91 -15.22 -3.47 -21.36
N VAL A 92 -16.12 -3.39 -20.38
CA VAL A 92 -17.41 -4.07 -20.44
C VAL A 92 -18.34 -3.25 -21.33
N PRO A 93 -19.01 -3.85 -22.33
CA PRO A 93 -19.97 -3.14 -23.18
C PRO A 93 -21.05 -2.43 -22.34
N VAL A 94 -21.34 -1.17 -22.67
CA VAL A 94 -22.30 -0.33 -21.92
C VAL A 94 -23.64 -1.02 -21.74
N SER A 95 -24.16 -1.64 -22.81
CA SER A 95 -25.44 -2.38 -22.74
C SER A 95 -25.41 -3.52 -21.73
N ALA A 96 -24.30 -4.25 -21.65
CA ALA A 96 -24.13 -5.34 -20.70
C ALA A 96 -24.03 -4.81 -19.27
N ALA A 97 -23.24 -3.75 -19.04
CA ALA A 97 -23.09 -3.13 -17.72
C ALA A 97 -24.43 -2.62 -17.18
N VAL A 98 -25.20 -1.91 -18.03
CA VAL A 98 -26.54 -1.39 -17.68
C VAL A 98 -27.53 -2.50 -17.39
N ASN A 99 -27.61 -3.53 -18.25
CA ASN A 99 -28.51 -4.66 -18.05
C ASN A 99 -28.25 -5.42 -16.76
N GLU A 100 -26.98 -5.69 -16.45
CA GLU A 100 -26.58 -6.35 -15.20
C GLU A 100 -26.87 -5.47 -13.97
N ALA A 101 -26.64 -4.16 -14.05
CA ALA A 101 -26.99 -3.21 -12.99
C ALA A 101 -28.49 -3.25 -12.66
N VAL A 102 -29.35 -3.25 -13.68
CA VAL A 102 -30.79 -3.36 -13.49
C VAL A 102 -31.19 -4.69 -12.85
N LYS A 103 -30.55 -5.80 -13.21
CA LYS A 103 -30.77 -7.10 -12.53
C LYS A 103 -30.35 -7.04 -11.06
N LEU A 104 -29.21 -6.40 -10.75
CA LEU A 104 -28.70 -6.24 -9.39
C LEU A 104 -29.68 -5.48 -8.49
N THR A 105 -30.42 -4.48 -8.98
CA THR A 105 -31.44 -3.79 -8.16
C THR A 105 -32.45 -4.79 -7.56
N ARG A 106 -32.85 -5.81 -8.33
CA ARG A 106 -33.76 -6.87 -7.85
C ARG A 106 -33.09 -7.76 -6.81
N SER A 107 -31.82 -8.15 -7.05
CA SER A 107 -31.06 -8.99 -6.13
C SER A 107 -30.87 -8.33 -4.76
N PHE A 108 -30.72 -7.00 -4.73
CA PHE A 108 -30.60 -6.19 -3.52
C PHE A 108 -31.95 -5.68 -2.99
N LYS A 109 -33.09 -6.21 -3.48
CA LYS A 109 -34.45 -5.83 -3.05
C LYS A 109 -34.74 -4.32 -3.27
N LYS A 110 -34.20 -3.73 -4.32
CA LYS A 110 -34.37 -2.32 -4.73
C LYS A 110 -34.96 -2.20 -6.10
N SER A 111 -35.94 -3.04 -6.44
CA SER A 111 -36.57 -3.11 -7.78
C SER A 111 -37.18 -1.79 -8.23
N SER A 112 -37.70 -0.97 -7.31
CA SER A 112 -38.24 0.37 -7.60
C SER A 112 -37.19 1.32 -8.20
N ALA A 113 -35.88 1.09 -7.94
CA ALA A 113 -34.81 1.89 -8.51
C ALA A 113 -34.39 1.48 -9.93
N SER A 114 -34.94 0.39 -10.49
CA SER A 114 -34.49 -0.16 -11.78
C SER A 114 -34.60 0.87 -12.93
N GLY A 115 -35.70 1.64 -12.99
CA GLY A 115 -35.87 2.70 -13.99
C GLY A 115 -34.84 3.83 -13.85
N LEU A 116 -34.59 4.27 -12.61
CA LEU A 116 -33.57 5.29 -12.31
C LEU A 116 -32.15 4.80 -12.72
N VAL A 117 -31.76 3.59 -12.30
CA VAL A 117 -30.45 3.00 -12.61
C VAL A 117 -30.25 2.93 -14.14
N ASN A 118 -31.26 2.45 -14.89
CA ASN A 118 -31.16 2.38 -16.35
C ASN A 118 -31.02 3.78 -17.00
N ALA A 119 -31.82 4.75 -16.57
CA ALA A 119 -31.82 6.10 -17.15
C ALA A 119 -30.50 6.84 -16.85
N VAL A 120 -30.01 6.78 -15.61
CA VAL A 120 -28.76 7.43 -15.18
C VAL A 120 -27.58 6.81 -15.92
N LEU A 121 -27.42 5.48 -15.92
CA LEU A 121 -26.27 4.82 -16.51
C LEU A 121 -26.15 5.04 -18.02
N ARG A 122 -27.26 5.04 -18.76
CA ARG A 122 -27.25 5.31 -20.21
C ARG A 122 -26.63 6.66 -20.55
N ARG A 123 -26.82 7.67 -19.70
CA ARG A 123 -26.24 9.01 -19.86
C ARG A 123 -24.84 9.10 -19.27
N ALA A 124 -24.63 8.55 -18.07
CA ALA A 124 -23.35 8.60 -17.38
C ALA A 124 -22.22 7.89 -18.15
N CYS A 125 -22.51 6.75 -18.80
CA CYS A 125 -21.52 6.01 -19.58
C CYS A 125 -21.01 6.76 -20.82
N THR A 126 -21.77 7.75 -21.32
CA THR A 126 -21.39 8.58 -22.48
C THR A 126 -20.89 9.96 -22.09
N TYR A 127 -20.77 10.25 -20.79
CA TYR A 127 -20.29 11.55 -20.32
C TYR A 127 -18.81 11.74 -20.68
N ASP A 128 -18.54 12.87 -21.33
CA ASP A 128 -17.18 13.27 -21.69
C ASP A 128 -16.56 14.09 -20.55
N LEU A 129 -15.57 13.52 -19.88
CA LEU A 129 -14.89 14.14 -18.75
C LEU A 129 -14.01 15.33 -19.18
N ASP A 130 -13.59 15.40 -20.45
CA ASP A 130 -12.81 16.52 -20.97
C ASP A 130 -13.66 17.81 -21.07
N THR A 131 -14.98 17.68 -21.03
CA THR A 131 -15.92 18.82 -20.97
C THR A 131 -16.26 19.25 -19.56
N ALA A 132 -15.68 18.61 -18.54
CA ALA A 132 -15.98 18.91 -17.14
C ALA A 132 -15.48 20.31 -16.75
N VAL A 133 -16.32 21.05 -16.01
CA VAL A 133 -15.97 22.34 -15.44
C VAL A 133 -15.85 22.18 -13.92
N PHE A 134 -14.69 22.49 -13.38
CA PHE A 134 -14.41 22.40 -11.94
C PHE A 134 -14.48 23.80 -11.31
N ARG A 135 -14.94 23.86 -10.07
CA ARG A 135 -15.06 25.12 -9.31
C ARG A 135 -13.72 25.69 -8.91
N ASP A 136 -12.79 24.80 -8.58
CA ASP A 136 -11.43 25.11 -8.11
C ASP A 136 -10.48 23.92 -8.39
N ASP A 137 -9.18 24.11 -8.11
CA ASP A 137 -8.16 23.08 -8.28
C ASP A 137 -8.37 21.89 -7.34
N ILE A 138 -8.94 22.09 -6.17
CA ILE A 138 -9.23 21.00 -5.23
C ILE A 138 -10.30 20.08 -5.82
N GLU A 139 -11.40 20.63 -6.33
CA GLU A 139 -12.42 19.83 -7.02
C GLU A 139 -11.83 19.10 -8.23
N ARG A 140 -10.99 19.78 -9.00
CA ARG A 140 -10.27 19.15 -10.12
C ARG A 140 -9.45 17.95 -9.67
N LEU A 141 -8.69 18.07 -8.57
CA LEU A 141 -7.93 16.96 -7.99
C LEU A 141 -8.83 15.84 -7.47
N MET A 142 -9.94 16.19 -6.78
CA MET A 142 -10.90 15.21 -6.28
C MET A 142 -11.52 14.39 -7.41
N VAL A 143 -11.75 14.98 -8.57
CA VAL A 143 -12.38 14.31 -9.71
C VAL A 143 -11.36 13.58 -10.57
N LEU A 144 -10.32 14.25 -11.06
CA LEU A 144 -9.33 13.66 -11.97
C LEU A 144 -8.40 12.66 -11.27
N GLY A 145 -8.00 12.97 -10.03
CA GLY A 145 -7.18 12.09 -9.19
C GLY A 145 -8.00 11.10 -8.37
N SER A 146 -9.33 11.26 -8.35
CA SER A 146 -10.24 10.41 -7.58
C SER A 146 -9.85 10.32 -6.09
N ALA A 147 -9.80 11.47 -5.42
CA ALA A 147 -9.39 11.60 -4.02
C ALA A 147 -10.45 12.29 -3.17
N GLY A 148 -10.40 12.08 -1.86
CA GLY A 148 -11.14 12.88 -0.89
C GLY A 148 -10.55 14.29 -0.75
N ARG A 149 -11.34 15.22 -0.25
CA ARG A 149 -10.93 16.64 -0.12
C ARG A 149 -9.63 16.81 0.65
N ASP A 150 -9.49 16.18 1.80
CA ASP A 150 -8.32 16.34 2.68
C ASP A 150 -7.02 15.90 1.98
N VAL A 151 -7.05 14.77 1.25
CA VAL A 151 -5.90 14.29 0.48
C VAL A 151 -5.62 15.20 -0.72
N ALA A 152 -6.67 15.71 -1.39
CA ALA A 152 -6.52 16.68 -2.48
C ALA A 152 -5.89 17.99 -1.98
N GLU A 153 -6.34 18.52 -0.84
CA GLU A 153 -5.79 19.73 -0.21
C GLU A 153 -4.32 19.51 0.22
N PHE A 154 -4.01 18.35 0.82
CA PHE A 154 -2.63 17.99 1.16
C PHE A 154 -1.71 17.97 -0.06
N LEU A 155 -2.13 17.32 -1.15
CA LEU A 155 -1.34 17.23 -2.36
C LEU A 155 -1.22 18.58 -3.07
N HIS A 156 -2.28 19.36 -3.14
CA HIS A 156 -2.25 20.70 -3.70
C HIS A 156 -1.28 21.62 -2.95
N LYS A 157 -1.23 21.52 -1.61
CA LYS A 157 -0.33 22.31 -0.76
C LYS A 157 1.14 21.91 -0.92
N ASN A 158 1.44 20.60 -0.93
CA ASN A 158 2.82 20.10 -0.83
C ASN A 158 3.42 19.69 -2.19
N TYR A 159 2.57 19.37 -3.17
CA TYR A 159 2.94 18.84 -4.49
C TYR A 159 2.06 19.43 -5.62
N PRO A 160 1.93 20.78 -5.74
CA PRO A 160 0.94 21.42 -6.61
C PRO A 160 1.08 20.98 -8.09
N ASP A 161 2.30 20.86 -8.58
CA ASP A 161 2.60 20.55 -9.98
C ASP A 161 2.45 19.05 -10.31
N GLU A 162 2.44 18.18 -9.30
CA GLU A 162 2.45 16.71 -9.45
C GLU A 162 1.21 16.04 -8.85
N ALA A 163 0.29 16.78 -8.25
CA ALA A 163 -0.79 16.23 -7.43
C ALA A 163 -1.69 15.24 -8.19
N VAL A 164 -2.08 15.54 -9.44
CA VAL A 164 -2.87 14.61 -10.28
C VAL A 164 -2.04 13.38 -10.62
N ASP A 165 -0.78 13.59 -11.00
CA ASP A 165 0.09 12.51 -11.44
C ASP A 165 0.40 11.55 -10.28
N ILE A 166 0.62 12.05 -9.06
CA ILE A 166 0.78 11.22 -7.85
C ILE A 166 -0.46 10.35 -7.60
N LEU A 167 -1.67 10.90 -7.79
CA LEU A 167 -2.91 10.16 -7.59
C LEU A 167 -3.18 9.12 -8.68
N THR A 168 -2.75 9.37 -9.90
CA THR A 168 -3.00 8.47 -11.05
C THR A 168 -1.83 7.55 -11.38
N TYR A 169 -0.69 7.76 -10.75
CA TYR A 169 0.53 7.00 -10.98
C TYR A 169 0.37 5.52 -10.58
N LYS A 170 1.00 4.66 -11.36
CA LYS A 170 1.11 3.22 -11.02
C LYS A 170 2.56 2.90 -10.75
N ALA A 171 2.91 2.79 -9.47
CA ALA A 171 4.26 2.44 -9.05
C ALA A 171 4.73 1.14 -9.74
N ASP A 172 6.04 1.07 -10.04
CA ASP A 172 6.65 -0.06 -10.74
C ASP A 172 6.04 -0.34 -12.14
N GLY A 173 5.38 0.65 -12.76
CA GLY A 173 4.65 0.47 -14.02
C GLY A 173 3.41 -0.42 -13.90
N GLY A 174 2.85 -0.54 -12.68
CA GLY A 174 1.74 -1.44 -12.37
C GLY A 174 2.13 -2.92 -12.33
N LEU A 175 3.43 -3.20 -12.23
CA LEU A 175 3.94 -4.55 -11.99
C LEU A 175 4.00 -4.85 -10.50
N THR A 176 3.97 -6.13 -10.17
CA THR A 176 4.23 -6.57 -8.79
C THR A 176 5.73 -6.63 -8.55
N SER A 177 6.18 -5.95 -7.51
CA SER A 177 7.57 -6.01 -7.06
C SER A 177 7.77 -7.18 -6.10
N LEU A 178 8.80 -7.96 -6.36
CA LEU A 178 9.19 -9.17 -5.64
C LEU A 178 10.62 -9.03 -5.13
N ARG A 179 10.95 -9.79 -4.09
CA ARG A 179 12.31 -10.03 -3.64
C ARG A 179 12.63 -11.53 -3.76
N ALA A 180 13.72 -11.86 -4.44
CA ALA A 180 14.20 -13.23 -4.54
C ALA A 180 14.73 -13.73 -3.19
N ASN A 181 14.51 -15.01 -2.86
CA ASN A 181 15.06 -15.65 -1.66
C ASN A 181 16.45 -16.21 -1.94
N PRO A 182 17.53 -15.65 -1.38
CA PRO A 182 18.89 -16.08 -1.68
C PRO A 182 19.23 -17.48 -1.16
N LEU A 183 18.43 -18.05 -0.25
CA LEU A 183 18.57 -19.45 0.14
C LEU A 183 18.16 -20.44 -0.96
N LYS A 184 17.47 -19.95 -2.02
CA LYS A 184 16.87 -20.81 -3.08
C LYS A 184 17.16 -20.33 -4.49
N THR A 185 17.36 -19.04 -4.71
CA THR A 185 17.51 -18.45 -6.04
C THR A 185 18.07 -17.03 -5.94
N ASP A 186 18.51 -16.48 -7.05
CA ASP A 186 18.80 -15.07 -7.22
C ASP A 186 17.76 -14.39 -8.12
N ALA A 187 17.90 -13.07 -8.31
CA ALA A 187 16.94 -12.29 -9.11
C ALA A 187 16.93 -12.70 -10.59
N ALA A 188 18.07 -13.05 -11.17
CA ALA A 188 18.16 -13.45 -12.57
C ALA A 188 17.49 -14.81 -12.78
N ALA A 189 17.85 -15.81 -11.97
CA ALA A 189 17.25 -17.14 -12.02
C ALA A 189 15.74 -17.11 -11.66
N LEU A 190 15.29 -16.20 -10.78
CA LEU A 190 13.86 -16.00 -10.51
C LEU A 190 13.14 -15.47 -11.73
N CYS A 191 13.73 -14.51 -12.47
CA CYS A 191 13.14 -14.01 -13.72
C CYS A 191 12.94 -15.14 -14.74
N GLU A 192 13.95 -16.00 -14.93
CA GLU A 192 13.87 -17.15 -15.83
C GLU A 192 12.75 -18.12 -15.41
N LYS A 193 12.69 -18.48 -14.13
CA LYS A 193 11.66 -19.38 -13.58
C LYS A 193 10.24 -18.82 -13.77
N LEU A 194 10.03 -17.54 -13.47
CA LEU A 194 8.72 -16.90 -13.65
C LEU A 194 8.31 -16.83 -15.12
N THR A 195 9.25 -16.50 -16.00
CA THR A 195 9.01 -16.47 -17.45
C THR A 195 8.65 -17.87 -17.99
N ALA A 196 9.34 -18.89 -17.55
CA ALA A 196 9.05 -20.29 -17.93
C ALA A 196 7.65 -20.75 -17.47
N LEU A 197 7.12 -20.17 -16.37
CA LEU A 197 5.75 -20.39 -15.88
C LEU A 197 4.70 -19.54 -16.60
N GLY A 198 5.07 -18.75 -17.61
CA GLY A 198 4.16 -17.90 -18.37
C GLY A 198 3.79 -16.57 -17.69
N VAL A 199 4.50 -16.18 -16.63
CA VAL A 199 4.35 -14.84 -16.03
C VAL A 199 4.88 -13.80 -17.02
N ARG A 200 4.14 -12.71 -17.21
CA ARG A 200 4.45 -11.70 -18.22
C ARG A 200 5.27 -10.53 -17.68
N GLU A 201 5.96 -9.82 -18.58
CA GLU A 201 6.72 -8.60 -18.27
C GLU A 201 7.70 -8.78 -17.09
N VAL A 202 8.36 -9.95 -17.04
CA VAL A 202 9.31 -10.27 -15.97
C VAL A 202 10.64 -9.61 -16.25
N ARG A 203 11.15 -8.83 -15.29
CA ARG A 203 12.46 -8.17 -15.37
C ARG A 203 13.02 -7.85 -13.99
N GLN A 204 14.30 -7.62 -13.89
CA GLN A 204 14.89 -7.09 -12.68
C GLN A 204 14.44 -5.63 -12.45
N GLY A 205 14.29 -5.24 -11.18
CA GLY A 205 13.98 -3.88 -10.79
C GLY A 205 15.21 -2.99 -10.66
N VAL A 206 15.01 -1.74 -10.24
CA VAL A 206 16.10 -0.76 -10.03
C VAL A 206 16.80 -0.93 -8.69
N VAL A 207 16.16 -1.59 -7.73
CA VAL A 207 16.77 -1.94 -6.43
C VAL A 207 17.45 -3.31 -6.55
N PRO A 208 18.72 -3.47 -6.14
CA PRO A 208 19.44 -4.74 -6.25
C PRO A 208 18.66 -5.91 -5.63
N GLY A 209 18.54 -7.01 -6.36
CA GLY A 209 17.80 -8.21 -5.93
C GLY A 209 16.28 -8.16 -6.11
N SER A 210 15.72 -7.02 -6.55
CA SER A 210 14.29 -6.91 -6.85
C SER A 210 13.94 -7.47 -8.23
N VAL A 211 12.73 -8.03 -8.35
CA VAL A 211 12.14 -8.52 -9.60
C VAL A 211 10.76 -7.89 -9.77
N LEU A 212 10.46 -7.43 -10.97
CA LEU A 212 9.15 -6.90 -11.36
C LEU A 212 8.46 -7.88 -12.30
N ALA A 213 7.17 -8.15 -12.07
CA ALA A 213 6.43 -9.12 -12.88
C ALA A 213 4.94 -8.80 -12.94
N ARG A 214 4.28 -9.18 -14.05
CA ARG A 214 2.83 -9.05 -14.22
C ARG A 214 2.14 -10.40 -14.04
N PHE A 215 1.40 -10.53 -12.96
CA PHE A 215 0.64 -11.74 -12.65
C PHE A 215 -0.82 -11.63 -13.14
N GLU A 216 -1.35 -12.76 -13.61
CA GLU A 216 -2.79 -12.95 -13.78
C GLU A 216 -3.36 -13.51 -12.47
N GLY A 217 -3.77 -12.63 -11.55
CA GLY A 217 -4.22 -13.00 -10.21
C GLY A 217 -3.20 -12.72 -9.13
N SER A 218 -3.30 -13.41 -7.99
CA SER A 218 -2.42 -13.16 -6.84
C SER A 218 -1.05 -13.81 -7.04
N PRO A 219 0.06 -13.09 -6.82
CA PRO A 219 1.40 -13.69 -6.76
C PRO A 219 1.50 -14.83 -5.73
N ALA A 220 0.69 -14.78 -4.66
CA ALA A 220 0.66 -15.79 -3.62
C ALA A 220 0.01 -17.12 -4.06
N ASP A 221 -0.71 -17.13 -5.17
CA ASP A 221 -1.29 -18.34 -5.75
C ASP A 221 -0.26 -19.18 -6.55
N GLN A 222 0.93 -18.63 -6.79
CA GLN A 222 2.01 -19.31 -7.50
C GLN A 222 2.71 -20.34 -6.61
N GLU A 223 3.09 -21.47 -7.24
CA GLU A 223 3.81 -22.53 -6.54
C GLU A 223 5.18 -22.07 -6.02
N LEU A 224 5.92 -21.26 -6.79
CA LEU A 224 7.19 -20.67 -6.36
C LEU A 224 7.05 -19.80 -5.10
N PHE A 225 5.91 -19.10 -4.93
CA PHE A 225 5.64 -18.37 -3.70
C PHE A 225 5.45 -19.31 -2.51
N ARG A 226 4.62 -20.36 -2.67
CA ARG A 226 4.37 -21.34 -1.59
C ARG A 226 5.65 -22.04 -1.17
N GLN A 227 6.52 -22.34 -2.13
CA GLN A 227 7.83 -22.91 -1.90
C GLN A 227 8.87 -21.93 -1.36
N GLY A 228 8.52 -20.63 -1.19
CA GLY A 228 9.40 -19.62 -0.61
C GLY A 228 10.55 -19.16 -1.51
N TYR A 229 10.42 -19.21 -2.84
CA TYR A 229 11.42 -18.66 -3.77
C TYR A 229 11.45 -17.13 -3.77
N TYR A 230 10.35 -16.50 -3.38
CA TYR A 230 10.25 -15.05 -3.29
C TYR A 230 9.20 -14.59 -2.28
N HIS A 231 9.27 -13.34 -1.91
CA HIS A 231 8.19 -12.61 -1.26
C HIS A 231 7.81 -11.35 -2.04
N VAL A 232 6.61 -10.81 -1.76
CA VAL A 232 6.12 -9.59 -2.40
C VAL A 232 6.52 -8.40 -1.54
N GLU A 233 7.29 -7.48 -2.08
CA GLU A 233 7.69 -6.26 -1.39
C GLU A 233 8.02 -5.16 -2.40
N GLY A 234 7.52 -3.92 -2.16
CA GLY A 234 7.79 -2.75 -2.99
C GLY A 234 9.28 -2.36 -2.99
N GLN A 235 9.81 -1.90 -4.13
CA GLN A 235 11.22 -1.57 -4.25
C GLN A 235 11.68 -0.51 -3.22
N ALA A 236 10.89 0.53 -2.97
CA ALA A 236 11.21 1.55 -1.98
C ALA A 236 11.30 0.97 -0.53
N SER A 237 10.45 0.00 -0.21
CA SER A 237 10.50 -0.74 1.06
C SER A 237 11.76 -1.61 1.16
N GLN A 238 12.13 -2.31 0.07
CA GLN A 238 13.38 -3.08 -0.01
C GLN A 238 14.60 -2.16 0.22
N LEU A 239 14.60 -0.97 -0.38
CA LEU A 239 15.69 -0.01 -0.24
C LEU A 239 15.89 0.41 1.22
N ALA A 240 14.82 0.64 1.98
CA ALA A 240 14.91 0.97 3.41
C ALA A 240 15.57 -0.14 4.24
N ALA A 241 15.21 -1.40 3.97
CA ALA A 241 15.83 -2.54 4.65
C ALA A 241 17.34 -2.70 4.28
N LEU A 242 17.71 -2.49 3.01
CA LEU A 242 19.09 -2.50 2.57
C LEU A 242 19.93 -1.39 3.25
N CYS A 243 19.34 -0.22 3.52
CA CYS A 243 20.05 0.88 4.23
C CYS A 243 20.39 0.55 5.69
N VAL A 244 19.82 -0.49 6.28
CA VAL A 244 20.19 -0.99 7.62
C VAL A 244 21.61 -1.55 7.60
N GLU A 245 22.04 -2.13 6.47
CA GLU A 245 23.36 -2.76 6.30
C GLU A 245 23.60 -3.83 7.38
N ALA A 246 22.58 -4.68 7.60
CA ALA A 246 22.69 -5.77 8.55
C ALA A 246 23.75 -6.79 8.13
N LYS A 247 24.53 -7.29 9.08
CA LYS A 247 25.68 -8.18 8.80
C LYS A 247 25.52 -9.53 9.49
N PRO A 248 26.13 -10.59 8.92
CA PRO A 248 26.19 -11.89 9.59
C PRO A 248 26.73 -11.79 11.03
N GLY A 249 26.07 -12.46 11.97
CA GLY A 249 26.47 -12.52 13.37
C GLY A 249 25.99 -11.34 14.24
N GLU A 250 25.45 -10.27 13.66
CA GLU A 250 24.92 -9.13 14.42
C GLU A 250 23.61 -9.45 15.15
N THR A 251 23.26 -8.62 16.12
CA THR A 251 21.93 -8.52 16.72
C THR A 251 21.18 -7.38 16.05
N VAL A 252 20.07 -7.69 15.39
CA VAL A 252 19.26 -6.72 14.64
C VAL A 252 17.84 -6.68 15.20
N LEU A 253 17.24 -5.49 15.29
CA LEU A 253 15.83 -5.31 15.66
C LEU A 253 15.05 -4.70 14.49
N ASP A 254 13.91 -5.31 14.17
CA ASP A 254 12.87 -4.73 13.31
C ASP A 254 11.67 -4.42 14.21
N LEU A 255 11.45 -3.13 14.53
CA LEU A 255 10.55 -2.72 15.62
C LEU A 255 9.07 -2.69 15.23
N CYS A 256 8.76 -2.56 13.94
CA CYS A 256 7.38 -2.47 13.41
C CYS A 256 7.23 -3.36 12.17
N ALA A 257 7.55 -4.63 12.33
CA ALA A 257 7.94 -5.54 11.27
C ALA A 257 6.81 -6.04 10.36
N ALA A 258 5.56 -6.09 10.85
CA ALA A 258 4.50 -6.78 10.12
C ALA A 258 4.11 -6.06 8.80
N PRO A 259 3.94 -6.81 7.72
CA PRO A 259 3.74 -8.26 7.63
C PRO A 259 5.03 -9.10 7.47
N GLY A 260 6.24 -8.51 7.56
CA GLY A 260 7.50 -9.25 7.59
C GLY A 260 8.40 -9.09 6.36
N GLY A 261 8.02 -8.31 5.35
CA GLY A 261 8.83 -8.17 4.13
C GLY A 261 10.25 -7.67 4.42
N LYS A 262 10.40 -6.58 5.17
CA LYS A 262 11.71 -6.03 5.57
C LYS A 262 12.48 -6.98 6.49
N THR A 263 11.79 -7.65 7.42
CA THR A 263 12.39 -8.72 8.25
C THR A 263 13.08 -9.79 7.39
N LEU A 264 12.40 -10.26 6.33
CA LEU A 264 12.96 -11.29 5.43
C LEU A 264 14.21 -10.78 4.72
N LEU A 265 14.22 -9.53 4.28
CA LEU A 265 15.38 -8.93 3.63
C LEU A 265 16.52 -8.70 4.65
N LEU A 266 16.24 -8.31 5.87
CA LEU A 266 17.26 -8.23 6.93
C LEU A 266 17.87 -9.62 7.23
N ALA A 267 17.05 -10.67 7.31
CA ALA A 267 17.53 -12.05 7.49
C ALA A 267 18.40 -12.53 6.31
N GLU A 268 18.09 -12.09 5.09
CA GLU A 268 18.89 -12.28 3.88
C GLU A 268 20.25 -11.62 4.00
N GLU A 269 20.31 -10.31 4.31
CA GLU A 269 21.57 -9.55 4.48
C GLU A 269 22.44 -10.15 5.59
N MET A 270 21.83 -10.65 6.65
CA MET A 270 22.51 -11.38 7.72
C MET A 270 22.95 -12.79 7.33
N GLN A 271 22.71 -13.24 6.10
CA GLN A 271 23.03 -14.58 5.62
C GLN A 271 22.50 -15.69 6.55
N ASN A 272 21.29 -15.48 7.10
CA ASN A 272 20.64 -16.39 8.05
C ASN A 272 21.50 -16.67 9.32
N SER A 273 22.31 -15.71 9.75
CA SER A 273 23.24 -15.83 10.89
C SER A 273 23.04 -14.66 11.87
N GLY A 274 23.46 -14.83 13.13
CA GLY A 274 23.18 -13.86 14.19
C GLY A 274 21.78 -13.99 14.74
N THR A 275 21.18 -12.88 15.25
CA THR A 275 19.82 -12.89 15.78
C THR A 275 19.05 -11.66 15.32
N LEU A 276 17.93 -11.86 14.64
CA LEU A 276 17.00 -10.83 14.23
C LEU A 276 15.73 -10.92 15.08
N TYR A 277 15.46 -9.89 15.88
CA TYR A 277 14.19 -9.74 16.60
C TYR A 277 13.22 -8.95 15.73
N SER A 278 12.11 -9.58 15.37
CA SER A 278 11.07 -8.99 14.52
C SER A 278 9.80 -8.77 15.35
N CYS A 279 9.46 -7.51 15.57
CA CYS A 279 8.46 -7.07 16.55
C CYS A 279 7.27 -6.40 15.87
N ASP A 280 6.07 -6.59 16.41
CA ASP A 280 4.88 -5.79 16.08
C ASP A 280 3.96 -5.71 17.30
N ALA A 281 3.20 -4.63 17.43
CA ALA A 281 2.33 -4.40 18.58
C ALA A 281 1.11 -5.33 18.67
N ALA A 282 0.76 -6.02 17.57
CA ALA A 282 -0.42 -6.87 17.50
C ALA A 282 -0.05 -8.33 17.21
N GLU A 283 -0.47 -9.27 18.10
CA GLU A 283 -0.13 -10.69 17.97
C GLU A 283 -0.61 -11.31 16.64
N ASN A 284 -1.78 -10.91 16.15
CA ASN A 284 -2.27 -11.37 14.85
C ASN A 284 -1.37 -10.92 13.69
N ARG A 285 -0.69 -9.80 13.83
CA ARG A 285 0.30 -9.31 12.86
C ARG A 285 1.65 -10.02 13.01
N VAL A 286 2.07 -10.29 14.24
CA VAL A 286 3.26 -11.13 14.53
C VAL A 286 3.12 -12.52 13.90
N GLN A 287 1.91 -13.10 13.91
CA GLN A 287 1.66 -14.37 13.24
C GLN A 287 1.91 -14.33 11.72
N LEU A 288 1.66 -13.19 11.06
CA LEU A 288 2.00 -13.01 9.63
C LEU A 288 3.50 -13.08 9.40
N ILE A 289 4.29 -12.44 10.28
CA ILE A 289 5.76 -12.48 10.21
C ILE A 289 6.24 -13.93 10.37
N ARG A 290 5.76 -14.63 11.37
CA ARG A 290 6.11 -16.03 11.65
C ARG A 290 5.85 -16.93 10.44
N THR A 291 4.66 -16.82 9.87
CA THR A 291 4.29 -17.60 8.67
C THR A 291 5.19 -17.26 7.47
N ALA A 292 5.56 -15.99 7.30
CA ALA A 292 6.44 -15.58 6.20
C ALA A 292 7.88 -16.11 6.39
N VAL A 293 8.42 -16.02 7.61
CA VAL A 293 9.75 -16.53 7.98
C VAL A 293 9.85 -18.03 7.77
N GLU A 294 8.87 -18.79 8.26
CA GLU A 294 8.79 -20.24 8.09
C GLU A 294 8.74 -20.63 6.60
N ARG A 295 7.88 -19.98 5.82
CA ARG A 295 7.75 -20.22 4.37
C ARG A 295 9.06 -19.96 3.61
N MET A 296 9.79 -18.90 3.99
CA MET A 296 11.06 -18.53 3.34
C MET A 296 12.24 -19.38 3.84
N GLY A 297 12.14 -20.03 5.00
CA GLY A 297 13.15 -20.93 5.54
C GLY A 297 14.26 -20.24 6.33
N PHE A 298 14.04 -19.04 6.82
CA PHE A 298 14.99 -18.35 7.71
C PHE A 298 14.88 -18.89 9.15
N THR A 299 16.01 -19.07 9.83
CA THR A 299 16.09 -19.67 11.16
C THR A 299 16.65 -18.71 12.22
N ASN A 300 17.21 -17.57 11.82
CA ASN A 300 17.80 -16.57 12.69
C ASN A 300 16.80 -15.51 13.20
N VAL A 301 15.51 -15.64 12.90
CA VAL A 301 14.46 -14.68 13.24
C VAL A 301 13.68 -15.12 14.49
N LYS A 302 13.59 -14.23 15.47
CA LYS A 302 12.73 -14.37 16.67
C LYS A 302 11.62 -13.35 16.60
N THR A 303 10.37 -13.80 16.59
CA THR A 303 9.19 -12.93 16.55
C THR A 303 8.67 -12.62 17.95
N LEU A 304 8.29 -11.37 18.20
CA LEU A 304 7.84 -10.90 19.51
C LEU A 304 6.69 -9.89 19.36
N CYS A 305 5.60 -10.09 20.12
CA CYS A 305 4.58 -9.06 20.30
C CYS A 305 5.14 -7.97 21.22
N ASN A 306 5.34 -6.76 20.70
CA ASN A 306 6.01 -5.67 21.40
C ASN A 306 5.48 -4.30 20.96
N ASP A 307 5.12 -3.48 21.93
CA ASP A 307 4.86 -2.05 21.71
C ASP A 307 6.20 -1.29 21.61
N ALA A 308 6.55 -0.88 20.42
CA ALA A 308 7.81 -0.19 20.14
C ALA A 308 7.90 1.23 20.73
N THR A 309 6.81 1.79 21.26
CA THR A 309 6.82 3.07 21.99
C THR A 309 7.44 2.93 23.38
N GLN A 310 7.60 1.69 23.87
CA GLN A 310 8.07 1.40 25.21
C GLN A 310 9.32 0.50 25.18
N THR A 311 10.21 0.70 26.16
CA THR A 311 11.35 -0.19 26.31
C THR A 311 10.91 -1.54 26.90
N ASN A 312 11.25 -2.63 26.21
CA ASN A 312 10.96 -3.99 26.65
C ASN A 312 12.28 -4.66 27.10
N PRO A 313 12.39 -5.12 28.37
CA PRO A 313 13.61 -5.76 28.87
C PRO A 313 13.92 -7.12 28.19
N ALA A 314 12.96 -7.70 27.47
CA ALA A 314 13.22 -8.91 26.67
C ALA A 314 14.00 -8.64 25.38
N LEU A 315 14.12 -7.38 24.96
CA LEU A 315 14.91 -6.98 23.80
C LEU A 315 16.34 -6.60 24.22
N PRO A 316 17.36 -7.19 23.59
CA PRO A 316 18.74 -6.82 23.85
C PRO A 316 19.09 -5.47 23.20
N GLN A 317 20.23 -4.91 23.58
CA GLN A 317 20.85 -3.86 22.76
C GLN A 317 21.31 -4.45 21.43
N ALA A 318 21.06 -3.69 20.35
CA ALA A 318 21.28 -4.14 18.98
C ALA A 318 22.40 -3.39 18.28
N ASP A 319 23.03 -4.05 17.32
CA ASP A 319 24.01 -3.47 16.41
C ASP A 319 23.31 -2.64 15.33
N ARG A 320 22.12 -3.09 14.90
CA ARG A 320 21.28 -2.44 13.88
C ARG A 320 19.82 -2.42 14.29
N ILE A 321 19.12 -1.34 13.96
CA ILE A 321 17.68 -1.22 14.17
C ILE A 321 17.01 -0.69 12.91
N LEU A 322 15.89 -1.31 12.54
CA LEU A 322 14.92 -0.78 11.58
C LEU A 322 13.69 -0.30 12.34
N ALA A 323 13.30 0.93 12.11
CA ALA A 323 12.07 1.54 12.57
C ALA A 323 11.21 1.97 11.36
N ASP A 324 10.51 0.99 10.74
CA ASP A 324 9.51 1.25 9.70
C ASP A 324 8.18 1.59 10.36
N VAL A 325 8.06 2.84 10.79
CA VAL A 325 7.04 3.25 11.74
C VAL A 325 5.63 3.31 11.14
N PRO A 326 4.58 3.16 11.97
CA PRO A 326 3.21 3.45 11.51
C PRO A 326 3.12 4.88 11.01
N CYS A 327 2.50 5.07 9.83
CA CYS A 327 2.44 6.36 9.14
C CYS A 327 1.09 6.58 8.46
N SER A 328 0.89 7.77 7.90
CA SER A 328 -0.35 8.13 7.18
C SER A 328 -0.59 7.29 5.93
N GLY A 329 0.47 6.77 5.30
CA GLY A 329 0.40 5.96 4.08
C GLY A 329 0.17 6.77 2.79
N LEU A 330 0.39 8.08 2.81
CA LEU A 330 0.16 8.97 1.66
C LEU A 330 1.14 8.74 0.50
N GLY A 331 2.11 7.86 0.64
CA GLY A 331 3.02 7.45 -0.44
C GLY A 331 2.55 6.24 -1.25
N ILE A 332 1.56 5.48 -0.74
CA ILE A 332 1.11 4.22 -1.35
C ILE A 332 -0.34 4.27 -1.84
N LEU A 333 -0.81 5.45 -2.24
CA LEU A 333 -2.18 5.70 -2.71
C LEU A 333 -2.55 4.86 -3.95
N ALA A 334 -1.56 4.49 -4.77
CA ALA A 334 -1.76 3.61 -5.92
C ALA A 334 -2.05 2.14 -5.50
N LYS A 335 -1.42 1.66 -4.44
CA LYS A 335 -1.58 0.29 -3.93
C LYS A 335 -2.75 0.15 -2.95
N LYS A 336 -3.11 1.24 -2.27
CA LYS A 336 -4.21 1.30 -1.30
C LYS A 336 -5.17 2.44 -1.66
N PRO A 337 -6.04 2.27 -2.64
CA PRO A 337 -6.92 3.33 -3.14
C PRO A 337 -7.94 3.83 -2.10
N ASP A 338 -8.23 3.04 -1.06
CA ASP A 338 -9.02 3.48 0.09
C ASP A 338 -8.38 4.64 0.87
N LEU A 339 -7.04 4.71 0.92
CA LEU A 339 -6.32 5.82 1.54
C LEU A 339 -6.55 7.17 0.83
N ARG A 340 -6.92 7.16 -0.44
CA ARG A 340 -7.25 8.39 -1.19
C ARG A 340 -8.42 9.17 -0.57
N TYR A 341 -9.28 8.48 0.20
CA TYR A 341 -10.47 9.05 0.84
C TYR A 341 -10.32 9.19 2.36
N LYS A 342 -9.09 9.01 2.86
CA LYS A 342 -8.78 9.16 4.29
C LYS A 342 -9.01 10.60 4.72
N LYS A 343 -9.64 10.77 5.88
CA LYS A 343 -9.69 12.06 6.57
C LYS A 343 -8.36 12.32 7.26
N LEU A 344 -7.79 13.50 7.03
CA LEU A 344 -6.55 13.95 7.65
C LEU A 344 -6.91 14.82 8.88
N ASP A 345 -7.31 14.14 9.96
CA ASP A 345 -7.66 14.78 11.24
C ASP A 345 -6.38 15.25 11.94
N PRO A 346 -6.24 16.55 12.26
CA PRO A 346 -5.07 17.09 12.96
C PRO A 346 -4.78 16.43 14.32
N ALA A 347 -5.81 16.02 15.08
CA ALA A 347 -5.61 15.35 16.36
C ALA A 347 -4.98 13.95 16.15
N ARG A 348 -5.48 13.18 15.20
CA ARG A 348 -4.90 11.88 14.83
C ARG A 348 -3.49 12.01 14.23
N GLN A 349 -3.23 13.09 13.49
CA GLN A 349 -1.89 13.38 12.99
C GLN A 349 -0.92 13.63 14.14
N ALA A 350 -1.31 14.43 15.13
CA ALA A 350 -0.49 14.69 16.31
C ALA A 350 -0.20 13.41 17.12
N GLU A 351 -1.19 12.53 17.31
CA GLU A 351 -1.01 11.23 17.96
C GLU A 351 -0.02 10.33 17.19
N LEU A 352 -0.11 10.33 15.86
CA LEU A 352 0.77 9.55 15.00
C LEU A 352 2.21 10.04 15.09
N LEU A 353 2.42 11.36 15.02
CA LEU A 353 3.74 12.00 15.18
C LEU A 353 4.35 11.71 16.56
N ALA A 354 3.55 11.75 17.63
CA ALA A 354 4.00 11.40 18.98
C ALA A 354 4.40 9.92 19.07
N THR A 355 3.64 9.01 18.43
CA THR A 355 3.97 7.59 18.36
C THR A 355 5.30 7.35 17.64
N GLN A 356 5.50 8.00 16.49
CA GLN A 356 6.75 7.90 15.72
C GLN A 356 7.96 8.40 16.54
N ALA A 357 7.79 9.54 17.24
CA ALA A 357 8.84 10.08 18.11
C ALA A 357 9.19 9.11 19.25
N ALA A 358 8.20 8.50 19.90
CA ALA A 358 8.40 7.55 20.99
C ALA A 358 9.12 6.26 20.51
N ILE A 359 8.80 5.79 19.29
CA ILE A 359 9.50 4.65 18.66
C ILE A 359 10.97 5.00 18.40
N LEU A 360 11.25 6.18 17.85
CA LEU A 360 12.62 6.66 17.63
C LEU A 360 13.41 6.76 18.95
N ASP A 361 12.82 7.33 20.00
CA ASP A 361 13.46 7.46 21.31
C ASP A 361 13.71 6.09 21.96
N THR A 362 12.83 5.11 21.72
CA THR A 362 13.04 3.72 22.15
C THR A 362 14.16 3.04 21.36
N ALA A 363 14.19 3.24 20.05
CA ALA A 363 15.25 2.74 19.19
C ALA A 363 16.62 3.31 19.60
N ALA A 364 16.68 4.60 19.94
CA ALA A 364 17.92 5.25 20.43
C ALA A 364 18.46 4.59 21.71
N ARG A 365 17.57 4.20 22.64
CA ARG A 365 17.97 3.49 23.88
C ARG A 365 18.45 2.06 23.62
N LEU A 366 17.84 1.35 22.66
CA LEU A 366 18.17 -0.04 22.34
C LEU A 366 19.38 -0.17 21.41
N LEU A 367 19.82 0.89 20.76
CA LEU A 367 20.96 0.86 19.85
C LEU A 367 22.28 0.99 20.62
N LYS A 368 23.24 0.11 20.34
CA LYS A 368 24.61 0.21 20.84
C LYS A 368 25.31 1.45 20.31
N ALA A 369 26.33 1.93 21.01
CA ALA A 369 27.26 2.91 20.47
C ALA A 369 27.93 2.35 19.19
N GLY A 370 28.08 3.19 18.16
CA GLY A 370 28.52 2.74 16.84
C GLY A 370 27.48 1.97 16.03
N GLY A 371 26.27 1.79 16.57
CA GLY A 371 25.18 1.11 15.87
C GLY A 371 24.48 2.00 14.84
N ARG A 372 23.73 1.39 13.90
CA ARG A 372 22.96 2.07 12.86
C ARG A 372 21.47 1.89 13.07
N LEU A 373 20.70 2.99 12.98
CA LEU A 373 19.25 3.04 13.00
C LEU A 373 18.78 3.51 11.63
N VAL A 374 17.84 2.80 11.02
CA VAL A 374 17.12 3.28 9.85
C VAL A 374 15.69 3.59 10.26
N TYR A 375 15.27 4.82 10.02
CA TYR A 375 13.88 5.26 10.12
C TYR A 375 13.26 5.25 8.73
N SER A 376 12.04 4.72 8.59
CA SER A 376 11.32 4.74 7.31
C SER A 376 9.81 4.88 7.48
N THR A 377 9.17 5.43 6.45
CA THR A 377 7.73 5.59 6.33
C THR A 377 7.27 5.36 4.89
N CYS A 378 6.06 4.84 4.71
CA CYS A 378 5.41 4.76 3.40
C CYS A 378 4.54 6.01 3.11
N THR A 379 5.02 7.19 3.50
CA THR A 379 4.33 8.47 3.27
C THR A 379 5.23 9.51 2.64
N ILE A 380 4.61 10.47 1.97
CA ILE A 380 5.26 11.67 1.44
C ILE A 380 4.96 12.92 2.29
N GLU A 381 4.42 12.74 3.51
CA GLU A 381 4.12 13.82 4.46
C GLU A 381 5.39 14.35 5.13
N PRO A 382 5.76 15.64 4.94
CA PRO A 382 6.97 16.19 5.50
C PRO A 382 7.06 16.13 7.04
N GLU A 383 5.93 16.25 7.74
CA GLU A 383 5.89 16.20 9.21
C GLU A 383 6.26 14.83 9.77
N GLU A 384 5.90 13.75 9.05
CA GLU A 384 6.25 12.38 9.41
C GLU A 384 7.67 11.99 8.96
N ASN A 385 8.30 12.78 8.12
CA ASN A 385 9.56 12.49 7.44
C ASN A 385 10.71 13.36 7.96
N GLN A 386 11.20 14.30 7.15
CA GLN A 386 12.37 15.11 7.48
C GLN A 386 12.19 15.96 8.75
N LEU A 387 10.99 16.41 9.05
CA LEU A 387 10.74 17.18 10.28
C LEU A 387 10.81 16.30 11.53
N GLN A 388 10.39 15.03 11.43
CA GLN A 388 10.53 14.05 12.52
C GLN A 388 12.01 13.74 12.80
N ILE A 389 12.81 13.55 11.75
CA ILE A 389 14.26 13.31 11.89
C ILE A 389 14.97 14.54 12.47
N ARG A 390 14.63 15.75 11.99
CA ARG A 390 15.19 16.99 12.53
C ARG A 390 14.91 17.12 14.04
N ALA A 391 13.67 16.85 14.45
CA ALA A 391 13.28 16.89 15.86
C ALA A 391 13.99 15.80 16.69
N PHE A 392 14.19 14.60 16.13
CA PHE A 392 14.94 13.52 16.76
C PHE A 392 16.41 13.91 17.00
N LEU A 393 17.10 14.43 15.99
CA LEU A 393 18.51 14.84 16.10
C LEU A 393 18.72 15.98 17.11
N GLN A 394 17.73 16.85 17.33
CA GLN A 394 17.77 17.86 18.37
C GLN A 394 17.68 17.26 19.80
N ARG A 395 16.93 16.17 19.98
CA ARG A 395 16.82 15.46 21.25
C ARG A 395 17.96 14.49 21.52
N HIS A 396 18.60 13.99 20.47
CA HIS A 396 19.62 12.96 20.50
C HIS A 396 20.90 13.41 19.79
N PRO A 397 21.71 14.30 20.42
CA PRO A 397 22.91 14.85 19.82
C PRO A 397 24.04 13.80 19.61
N GLU A 398 23.87 12.60 20.19
CA GLU A 398 24.73 11.45 19.95
C GLU A 398 24.48 10.76 18.60
N PHE A 399 23.51 11.21 17.82
CA PHE A 399 23.22 10.70 16.48
C PHE A 399 23.59 11.71 15.39
N CYS A 400 24.00 11.19 14.24
CA CYS A 400 24.13 11.94 12.99
C CYS A 400 23.49 11.16 11.83
N VAL A 401 23.12 11.87 10.77
CA VAL A 401 22.70 11.23 9.51
C VAL A 401 23.90 10.56 8.87
N ALA A 402 23.72 9.31 8.44
CA ALA A 402 24.73 8.50 7.80
C ALA A 402 24.38 8.23 6.34
N GLU A 403 25.37 8.23 5.47
CA GLU A 403 25.18 7.80 4.09
C GLU A 403 25.03 6.28 4.04
N PRO A 404 23.99 5.74 3.35
CA PRO A 404 23.87 4.31 3.15
C PRO A 404 24.83 3.85 2.04
N ALA A 405 25.34 2.61 2.16
CA ALA A 405 26.22 2.02 1.14
C ALA A 405 25.48 1.68 -0.15
N VAL A 406 24.14 1.54 -0.09
CA VAL A 406 23.33 1.29 -1.28
C VAL A 406 23.06 2.61 -2.02
N ALA A 407 23.34 2.61 -3.33
CA ALA A 407 23.05 3.77 -4.18
C ALA A 407 21.54 4.00 -4.30
N PHE A 408 21.11 5.23 -4.16
CA PHE A 408 19.72 5.60 -4.37
C PHE A 408 19.37 5.61 -5.86
N PRO A 409 18.21 5.04 -6.25
CA PRO A 409 17.68 5.15 -7.60
C PRO A 409 17.51 6.61 -8.03
N ALA A 410 17.61 6.85 -9.35
CA ALA A 410 17.39 8.17 -9.92
C ALA A 410 16.01 8.73 -9.54
N GLY A 411 15.92 10.04 -9.35
CA GLY A 411 14.68 10.73 -8.99
C GLY A 411 14.40 10.81 -7.49
N MET A 412 15.17 10.15 -6.62
CA MET A 412 15.06 10.36 -5.17
C MET A 412 15.54 11.76 -4.78
N THR A 413 14.78 12.43 -3.93
CA THR A 413 15.15 13.73 -3.34
C THR A 413 15.93 13.49 -2.06
N VAL A 414 17.24 13.75 -2.07
CA VAL A 414 18.12 13.61 -0.90
C VAL A 414 18.28 14.95 -0.21
N THR A 415 18.12 14.96 1.11
CA THR A 415 18.30 16.12 1.98
C THR A 415 19.23 15.79 3.13
N GLU A 416 19.59 16.78 3.93
CA GLU A 416 20.37 16.57 5.18
C GLU A 416 19.65 15.69 6.23
N TYR A 417 18.34 15.44 6.07
CA TYR A 417 17.53 14.64 7.00
C TYR A 417 17.07 13.30 6.43
N GLY A 418 17.52 12.90 5.25
CA GLY A 418 17.16 11.62 4.63
C GLY A 418 16.79 11.75 3.16
N ALA A 419 16.21 10.68 2.61
CA ALA A 419 15.88 10.56 1.20
C ALA A 419 14.39 10.25 1.01
N LEU A 420 13.76 10.96 0.08
CA LEU A 420 12.35 10.85 -0.27
C LEU A 420 12.18 10.32 -1.69
N SER A 421 11.43 9.25 -1.83
CA SER A 421 10.86 8.78 -3.10
C SER A 421 9.48 9.42 -3.29
N VAL A 422 9.29 10.13 -4.40
CA VAL A 422 7.97 10.54 -4.87
C VAL A 422 7.62 9.68 -6.08
N PRO A 423 6.42 9.08 -6.16
CA PRO A 423 6.09 8.09 -7.19
C PRO A 423 6.37 8.55 -8.62
N THR A 424 6.00 9.77 -8.95
CA THR A 424 6.18 10.39 -10.27
C THR A 424 7.64 10.60 -10.68
N ARG A 425 8.53 10.71 -9.71
CA ARG A 425 9.96 10.99 -9.94
C ARG A 425 10.81 9.73 -9.99
N THR A 426 10.49 8.75 -9.15
CA THR A 426 11.32 7.55 -8.98
C THR A 426 10.81 6.31 -9.70
N GLY A 427 9.53 6.29 -10.05
CA GLY A 427 8.88 5.07 -10.55
C GLY A 427 8.49 4.07 -9.47
N MET A 428 8.83 4.32 -8.21
CA MET A 428 8.53 3.47 -7.05
C MET A 428 7.37 4.05 -6.25
N ASP A 429 7.01 3.40 -5.13
CA ASP A 429 6.09 3.99 -4.14
C ASP A 429 6.66 5.27 -3.53
N GLY A 430 5.78 6.13 -3.04
CA GLY A 430 6.16 7.24 -2.17
C GLY A 430 6.65 6.70 -0.83
N PHE A 431 7.89 7.04 -0.47
CA PHE A 431 8.58 6.45 0.67
C PHE A 431 9.68 7.38 1.17
N PHE A 432 9.83 7.46 2.47
CA PHE A 432 10.93 8.18 3.09
C PHE A 432 11.82 7.23 3.87
N LEU A 433 13.11 7.48 3.86
CA LEU A 433 14.09 6.76 4.67
C LEU A 433 15.22 7.68 5.13
N CYS A 434 15.72 7.43 6.34
CA CYS A 434 16.89 8.08 6.89
C CYS A 434 17.75 7.07 7.64
N ALA A 435 19.00 6.93 7.25
CA ALA A 435 19.98 6.17 8.01
C ALA A 435 20.64 7.10 9.05
N LEU A 436 20.70 6.64 10.29
CA LEU A 436 21.24 7.36 11.43
C LEU A 436 22.35 6.52 12.08
N GLN A 437 23.45 7.16 12.45
CA GLN A 437 24.57 6.54 13.14
C GLN A 437 24.63 7.06 14.57
N LYS A 438 24.68 6.16 15.57
CA LYS A 438 24.95 6.51 16.96
C LYS A 438 26.46 6.60 17.16
N THR A 439 26.96 7.77 17.51
CA THR A 439 28.41 8.03 17.61
C THR A 439 29.01 7.68 18.98
N ARG A 440 28.17 7.65 20.03
CA ARG A 440 28.60 7.37 21.42
C ARG A 440 27.54 6.52 22.16
#